data_de4d23200e5ab113e6b6d52816dbb249
#
_entry.id   de4d23200e5ab113e6b6d52816dbb249
#
_cell.length_a   1.000
_cell.length_b   1.000
_cell.length_c   1.000
_cell.angle_alpha   90.00
_cell.angle_beta   90.00
_cell.angle_gamma   90.00
#
_symmetry.space_group_name_H-M   'P 1'
#
loop_
_entity.id
_entity.type
_entity.pdbx_description
1 polymer ?
#
loop_
_entity_poly.entity_id
_entity_poly.type
_entity_poly.pdbx_seq_one_letter_code
_entity_poly.pdbx_strand_id
1 'polypeptide(L)'
;MFALVDKSDNSITKMLNGNRGITLGDNQYPRAIFSLWTEAERNAINIYTITIDESKRKDEEWYINTNITYSFDGTNATGSYGDATAKAHADANFTAQDEEDELGTEGELKSEGLKTKLIRTVKSQAEGELNRTDWYITRKAEKNTAIPSAITTHRDAVRSKQAAMETAITNASDTPALETLYTYTRQDDGSSTRPLGELPTLE
;
A
#
# COMPACT_ATOMS: atom_id res chain seq x y z
N MET A 1 21.10 -9.42 -5.93
CA MET A 1 21.84 -8.21 -6.41
C MET A 1 23.17 -8.16 -5.69
N PHE A 2 24.21 -7.56 -6.31
CA PHE A 2 25.55 -7.51 -5.73
C PHE A 2 26.10 -6.08 -5.84
N ALA A 3 27.06 -5.75 -4.98
CA ALA A 3 27.80 -4.51 -4.98
C ALA A 3 29.28 -4.79 -5.25
N LEU A 4 29.91 -4.03 -6.14
CA LEU A 4 31.34 -3.89 -6.20
C LEU A 4 31.74 -2.74 -5.28
N VAL A 5 32.66 -3.01 -4.36
CA VAL A 5 33.02 -2.10 -3.27
C VAL A 5 34.45 -1.66 -3.39
N ASP A 6 34.73 -0.39 -3.10
CA ASP A 6 36.08 0.10 -2.79
C ASP A 6 36.29 0.01 -1.26
N LYS A 7 37.22 -0.84 -0.83
CA LYS A 7 37.51 -1.03 0.60
C LYS A 7 38.39 0.10 1.20
N SER A 8 38.92 0.97 0.38
CA SER A 8 39.73 2.08 0.89
C SER A 8 38.88 3.15 1.59
N ASP A 9 37.64 3.30 1.14
CA ASP A 9 36.68 4.29 1.65
C ASP A 9 35.31 3.72 1.96
N ASN A 10 35.10 2.39 1.81
CA ASN A 10 33.84 1.66 1.97
C ASN A 10 32.74 2.13 1.01
N SER A 11 33.09 2.67 -0.15
CA SER A 11 32.13 3.08 -1.14
C SER A 11 31.67 1.92 -2.03
N ILE A 12 30.40 1.97 -2.49
CA ILE A 12 29.88 1.08 -3.53
C ILE A 12 30.15 1.74 -4.87
N THR A 13 31.10 1.21 -5.63
CA THR A 13 31.50 1.76 -6.93
C THR A 13 30.57 1.35 -8.06
N LYS A 14 29.93 0.18 -7.93
CA LYS A 14 29.03 -0.33 -8.97
C LYS A 14 28.01 -1.33 -8.43
N MET A 15 26.76 -1.18 -8.90
CA MET A 15 25.70 -2.16 -8.68
C MET A 15 25.73 -3.22 -9.78
N LEU A 16 25.63 -4.51 -9.39
CA LEU A 16 25.70 -5.65 -10.29
C LEU A 16 24.47 -6.53 -10.12
N ASN A 17 23.82 -6.85 -11.23
CA ASN A 17 22.64 -7.75 -11.23
C ASN A 17 23.00 -9.23 -11.43
N GLY A 18 24.26 -9.55 -11.70
CA GLY A 18 24.75 -10.92 -11.86
C GLY A 18 24.32 -11.63 -13.16
N ASN A 19 23.78 -10.89 -14.13
CA ASN A 19 23.28 -11.49 -15.39
C ASN A 19 24.34 -11.57 -16.49
N ARG A 20 25.52 -11.00 -16.30
CA ARG A 20 26.67 -11.04 -17.22
C ARG A 20 27.99 -11.09 -16.45
N GLY A 21 29.09 -11.46 -17.13
CA GLY A 21 30.43 -11.39 -16.55
C GLY A 21 30.89 -9.95 -16.28
N ILE A 22 31.98 -9.81 -15.55
CA ILE A 22 32.55 -8.52 -15.16
C ILE A 22 34.06 -8.51 -15.38
N THR A 23 34.62 -7.35 -15.77
CA THR A 23 36.04 -7.09 -15.82
C THR A 23 36.45 -6.22 -14.64
N LEU A 24 37.45 -6.65 -13.88
CA LEU A 24 38.02 -5.93 -12.75
C LEU A 24 39.55 -5.81 -12.98
N GLY A 25 40.02 -4.60 -13.29
CA GLY A 25 41.36 -4.41 -13.78
C GLY A 25 41.60 -5.21 -15.06
N ASP A 26 42.68 -5.99 -15.09
CA ASP A 26 43.02 -6.86 -16.22
C ASP A 26 42.33 -8.23 -16.19
N ASN A 27 41.58 -8.54 -15.16
CA ASN A 27 40.92 -9.84 -14.97
C ASN A 27 39.48 -9.83 -15.48
N GLN A 28 39.16 -10.84 -16.31
CA GLN A 28 37.79 -11.10 -16.77
C GLN A 28 37.15 -12.24 -15.98
N TYR A 29 36.03 -11.99 -15.39
CA TYR A 29 35.25 -12.97 -14.62
C TYR A 29 33.98 -13.34 -15.38
N PRO A 30 33.69 -14.65 -15.57
CA PRO A 30 32.47 -15.08 -16.22
C PRO A 30 31.25 -14.83 -15.35
N ARG A 31 30.05 -14.83 -15.95
CA ARG A 31 28.77 -14.72 -15.22
C ARG A 31 28.64 -15.77 -14.09
N ALA A 32 29.24 -16.93 -14.27
CA ALA A 32 29.18 -18.05 -13.33
C ALA A 32 29.63 -17.70 -11.91
N ILE A 33 30.45 -16.67 -11.70
CA ILE A 33 30.87 -16.23 -10.35
C ILE A 33 29.67 -15.84 -9.47
N PHE A 34 28.60 -15.32 -10.05
CA PHE A 34 27.43 -14.90 -9.31
C PHE A 34 26.51 -16.03 -8.86
N SER A 35 26.68 -17.22 -9.42
CA SER A 35 25.84 -18.39 -9.11
C SER A 35 26.62 -19.58 -8.54
N LEU A 36 27.90 -19.74 -8.90
CA LEU A 36 28.69 -20.90 -8.50
C LEU A 36 29.70 -20.59 -7.39
N TRP A 37 30.19 -19.36 -7.30
CA TRP A 37 31.12 -18.98 -6.25
C TRP A 37 30.43 -18.81 -4.91
N THR A 38 31.13 -19.18 -3.87
CA THR A 38 30.74 -18.87 -2.49
C THR A 38 30.80 -17.36 -2.25
N GLU A 39 30.17 -16.91 -1.19
CA GLU A 39 30.24 -15.51 -0.78
C GLU A 39 31.68 -15.08 -0.48
N ALA A 40 32.45 -15.92 0.20
CA ALA A 40 33.86 -15.65 0.52
C ALA A 40 34.71 -15.44 -0.75
N GLU A 41 34.52 -16.24 -1.80
CA GLU A 41 35.22 -16.10 -3.07
C GLU A 41 34.86 -14.79 -3.77
N ARG A 42 33.59 -14.39 -3.78
CA ARG A 42 33.17 -13.10 -4.32
C ARG A 42 33.71 -11.92 -3.50
N ASN A 43 33.66 -12.01 -2.18
CA ASN A 43 34.17 -10.98 -1.29
C ASN A 43 35.68 -10.79 -1.43
N ALA A 44 36.43 -11.84 -1.81
CA ALA A 44 37.87 -11.74 -2.10
C ALA A 44 38.19 -10.85 -3.29
N ILE A 45 37.25 -10.65 -4.23
CA ILE A 45 37.35 -9.73 -5.35
C ILE A 45 36.45 -8.50 -5.18
N ASN A 46 36.12 -8.16 -3.93
CA ASN A 46 35.31 -7.01 -3.55
C ASN A 46 33.87 -7.01 -4.11
N ILE A 47 33.30 -8.16 -4.42
CA ILE A 47 31.92 -8.30 -4.82
C ILE A 47 31.11 -8.86 -3.65
N TYR A 48 30.18 -8.07 -3.11
CA TYR A 48 29.36 -8.40 -1.96
C TYR A 48 27.91 -8.64 -2.37
N THR A 49 27.27 -9.64 -1.76
CA THR A 49 25.82 -9.81 -1.88
C THR A 49 25.12 -8.71 -1.11
N ILE A 50 24.15 -8.03 -1.74
CA ILE A 50 23.35 -7.01 -1.07
C ILE A 50 22.18 -7.67 -0.36
N THR A 51 22.07 -7.41 0.95
CA THR A 51 20.91 -7.74 1.76
C THR A 51 19.99 -6.53 1.86
N ILE A 52 18.69 -6.72 1.60
CA ILE A 52 17.73 -5.62 1.73
C ILE A 52 17.17 -5.62 3.16
N ASP A 53 17.31 -4.50 3.84
CA ASP A 53 16.64 -4.22 5.11
C ASP A 53 15.28 -3.58 4.84
N GLU A 54 14.22 -4.35 5.07
CA GLU A 54 12.83 -3.93 4.89
C GLU A 54 12.19 -3.41 6.19
N SER A 55 12.95 -3.25 7.26
CA SER A 55 12.41 -2.85 8.58
C SER A 55 11.66 -1.54 8.57
N LYS A 56 12.00 -0.61 7.68
CA LYS A 56 11.36 0.68 7.49
C LYS A 56 10.35 0.71 6.35
N ARG A 57 10.26 -0.36 5.57
CA ARG A 57 9.26 -0.45 4.52
C ARG A 57 7.87 -0.57 5.13
N LYS A 58 6.94 0.24 4.64
CA LYS A 58 5.54 0.23 5.04
C LYS A 58 4.64 -0.12 3.87
N ASP A 59 3.39 -0.49 4.17
CA ASP A 59 2.40 -0.82 3.18
C ASP A 59 2.14 0.37 2.25
N GLU A 60 2.28 0.14 0.95
CA GLU A 60 2.12 1.15 -0.09
C GLU A 60 0.67 1.60 -0.30
N GLU A 61 -0.30 0.93 0.30
CA GLU A 61 -1.67 1.44 0.36
C GLU A 61 -1.74 2.74 1.18
N TRP A 62 -1.00 2.79 2.29
CA TRP A 62 -1.05 3.88 3.27
C TRP A 62 0.13 4.84 3.22
N TYR A 63 1.29 4.39 2.73
CA TYR A 63 2.55 5.13 2.79
C TYR A 63 3.24 5.25 1.44
N ILE A 64 4.11 6.23 1.36
CA ILE A 64 5.07 6.39 0.27
C ILE A 64 6.42 6.00 0.84
N ASN A 65 6.97 4.88 0.38
CA ASN A 65 8.31 4.44 0.76
C ASN A 65 9.37 5.26 0.00
N THR A 66 10.51 5.48 0.64
CA THR A 66 11.67 6.09 0.00
C THR A 66 12.29 5.13 -1.02
N ASN A 67 13.14 5.64 -1.90
CA ASN A 67 14.03 4.79 -2.67
C ASN A 67 15.04 4.09 -1.74
N ILE A 68 15.46 2.87 -2.13
CA ILE A 68 16.50 2.14 -1.40
C ILE A 68 17.81 2.87 -1.55
N THR A 69 18.48 3.15 -0.44
CA THR A 69 19.87 3.60 -0.38
C THR A 69 20.76 2.43 -0.07
N TYR A 70 21.93 2.38 -0.71
CA TYR A 70 22.86 1.28 -0.56
C TYR A 70 24.12 1.75 0.16
N SER A 71 24.61 0.94 1.09
CA SER A 71 25.82 1.22 1.86
C SER A 71 26.62 -0.06 2.09
N PHE A 72 27.92 0.14 2.38
CA PHE A 72 28.81 -0.93 2.82
C PHE A 72 29.49 -0.51 4.12
N ASP A 73 29.41 -1.34 5.16
CA ASP A 73 29.93 -1.05 6.50
C ASP A 73 31.36 -1.55 6.75
N GLY A 74 32.03 -2.03 5.70
CA GLY A 74 33.35 -2.69 5.77
C GLY A 74 33.26 -4.22 5.76
N THR A 75 32.07 -4.77 5.99
CA THR A 75 31.81 -6.23 6.06
C THR A 75 30.61 -6.62 5.19
N ASN A 76 29.51 -5.89 5.28
CA ASN A 76 28.24 -6.21 4.61
C ASN A 76 27.79 -5.09 3.68
N ALA A 77 27.25 -5.45 2.53
CA ALA A 77 26.54 -4.54 1.65
C ALA A 77 25.03 -4.61 1.94
N THR A 78 24.44 -3.48 2.31
CA THR A 78 23.03 -3.39 2.70
C THR A 78 22.30 -2.35 1.87
N GLY A 79 21.08 -2.68 1.42
CA GLY A 79 20.14 -1.71 0.87
C GLY A 79 19.04 -1.44 1.90
N SER A 80 18.78 -0.18 2.24
CA SER A 80 17.82 0.20 3.28
C SER A 80 16.82 1.23 2.77
N TYR A 81 15.58 1.12 3.21
CA TYR A 81 14.60 2.19 3.06
C TYR A 81 14.82 3.27 4.13
N GLY A 82 14.58 4.53 3.77
CA GLY A 82 14.40 5.61 4.73
C GLY A 82 13.02 5.56 5.37
N ASP A 83 12.70 6.56 6.20
CA ASP A 83 11.38 6.64 6.83
C ASP A 83 10.30 6.89 5.77
N ALA A 84 9.27 6.07 5.79
CA ALA A 84 8.15 6.19 4.87
C ALA A 84 7.25 7.39 5.26
N THR A 85 6.73 8.08 4.26
CA THR A 85 5.82 9.22 4.45
C THR A 85 4.37 8.75 4.34
N ALA A 86 3.53 9.09 5.33
CA ALA A 86 2.10 8.80 5.27
C ALA A 86 1.44 9.56 4.10
N LYS A 87 0.59 8.88 3.34
CA LYS A 87 -0.25 9.53 2.32
C LYS A 87 -1.23 10.50 3.00
N ALA A 88 -1.64 11.55 2.29
CA ALA A 88 -2.63 12.48 2.82
C ALA A 88 -3.95 11.75 3.12
N HIS A 89 -4.43 11.85 4.38
CA HIS A 89 -5.70 11.26 4.79
C HIS A 89 -6.90 12.12 4.43
N ALA A 90 -6.74 13.46 4.42
CA ALA A 90 -7.76 14.42 4.04
C ALA A 90 -7.52 14.95 2.63
N ASP A 91 -8.59 15.44 2.00
CA ASP A 91 -8.51 16.14 0.73
C ASP A 91 -7.72 17.44 0.90
N ALA A 92 -7.02 17.86 -0.15
CA ALA A 92 -6.40 19.16 -0.24
C ALA A 92 -7.08 19.98 -1.32
N ASN A 93 -7.40 21.24 -1.02
CA ASN A 93 -7.96 22.18 -1.95
C ASN A 93 -6.89 23.19 -2.41
N PHE A 94 -7.09 23.81 -3.56
CA PHE A 94 -6.27 24.92 -3.99
C PHE A 94 -6.40 26.09 -3.02
N THR A 95 -5.27 26.72 -2.72
CA THR A 95 -5.17 27.90 -1.86
C THR A 95 -5.23 29.16 -2.71
N ALA A 96 -5.40 30.34 -2.07
CA ALA A 96 -5.29 31.63 -2.76
C ALA A 96 -3.93 31.80 -3.48
N GLN A 97 -2.83 31.27 -2.90
CA GLN A 97 -1.51 31.31 -3.54
C GLN A 97 -1.46 30.42 -4.78
N ASP A 98 -2.09 29.23 -4.73
CA ASP A 98 -2.18 28.36 -5.91
C ASP A 98 -2.96 29.05 -7.07
N GLU A 99 -3.98 29.87 -6.75
CA GLU A 99 -4.73 30.64 -7.75
C GLU A 99 -3.88 31.79 -8.32
N GLU A 100 -3.12 32.51 -7.48
CA GLU A 100 -2.16 33.51 -7.95
C GLU A 100 -1.06 32.91 -8.85
N ASP A 101 -0.65 31.66 -8.55
CA ASP A 101 0.33 30.91 -9.33
C ASP A 101 -0.29 30.20 -10.57
N GLU A 102 -1.56 30.44 -10.89
CA GLU A 102 -2.33 29.87 -12.01
C GLU A 102 -2.40 28.32 -12.00
N LEU A 103 -2.33 27.70 -10.80
CA LEU A 103 -2.37 26.24 -10.62
C LEU A 103 -3.79 25.68 -10.50
N GLY A 104 -4.77 26.52 -10.15
CA GLY A 104 -6.18 26.16 -9.99
C GLY A 104 -6.96 27.26 -9.29
N THR A 105 -8.27 27.08 -9.09
CA THR A 105 -9.14 28.05 -8.42
C THR A 105 -9.19 27.79 -6.93
N GLU A 106 -9.08 28.82 -6.08
CA GLU A 106 -9.17 28.69 -4.63
C GLU A 106 -10.43 27.94 -4.20
N GLY A 107 -10.25 26.97 -3.30
CA GLY A 107 -11.33 26.14 -2.76
C GLY A 107 -11.71 24.94 -3.61
N GLU A 108 -11.32 24.85 -4.87
CA GLU A 108 -11.51 23.64 -5.68
C GLU A 108 -10.60 22.50 -5.20
N LEU A 109 -11.00 21.26 -5.50
CA LEU A 109 -10.26 20.07 -5.11
C LEU A 109 -8.91 19.98 -5.87
N LYS A 110 -7.80 20.09 -5.13
CA LYS A 110 -6.44 19.92 -5.66
C LYS A 110 -6.02 18.45 -5.71
N SER A 111 -6.32 17.72 -4.63
CA SER A 111 -6.05 16.28 -4.57
C SER A 111 -6.96 15.59 -3.57
N GLU A 112 -7.40 14.37 -3.93
CA GLU A 112 -8.18 13.53 -3.03
C GLU A 112 -7.29 12.84 -2.00
N GLY A 113 -7.70 12.92 -0.74
CA GLY A 113 -7.13 12.16 0.35
C GLY A 113 -7.64 10.71 0.42
N LEU A 114 -7.07 9.96 1.34
CA LEU A 114 -7.46 8.56 1.54
C LEU A 114 -8.92 8.43 2.00
N LYS A 115 -9.42 9.33 2.87
CA LYS A 115 -10.81 9.28 3.36
C LYS A 115 -11.82 9.29 2.23
N THR A 116 -11.71 10.22 1.30
CA THR A 116 -12.62 10.33 0.15
C THR A 116 -12.60 9.08 -0.72
N LYS A 117 -11.40 8.52 -0.98
CA LYS A 117 -11.24 7.27 -1.73
C LYS A 117 -11.88 6.08 -1.03
N LEU A 118 -11.64 5.93 0.28
CA LEU A 118 -12.16 4.82 1.08
C LEU A 118 -13.69 4.89 1.23
N ILE A 119 -14.26 6.08 1.46
CA ILE A 119 -15.71 6.29 1.52
C ILE A 119 -16.34 5.92 0.17
N ARG A 120 -15.74 6.32 -0.95
CA ARG A 120 -16.21 5.93 -2.29
C ARG A 120 -16.22 4.42 -2.45
N THR A 121 -15.17 3.73 -1.98
CA THR A 121 -15.08 2.27 -2.02
C THR A 121 -16.18 1.62 -1.18
N VAL A 122 -16.42 2.09 0.05
CA VAL A 122 -17.49 1.59 0.92
C VAL A 122 -18.87 1.78 0.26
N LYS A 123 -19.13 2.95 -0.33
CA LYS A 123 -20.38 3.23 -1.05
C LYS A 123 -20.58 2.29 -2.23
N SER A 124 -19.54 2.07 -3.04
CA SER A 124 -19.62 1.17 -4.19
C SER A 124 -19.86 -0.29 -3.77
N GLN A 125 -19.22 -0.74 -2.69
CA GLN A 125 -19.47 -2.08 -2.14
C GLN A 125 -20.89 -2.23 -1.62
N ALA A 126 -21.40 -1.25 -0.87
CA ALA A 126 -22.78 -1.25 -0.37
C ALA A 126 -23.80 -1.20 -1.52
N GLU A 127 -23.56 -0.40 -2.55
CA GLU A 127 -24.38 -0.38 -3.77
C GLU A 127 -24.40 -1.76 -4.44
N GLY A 128 -23.24 -2.44 -4.55
CA GLY A 128 -23.15 -3.79 -5.10
C GLY A 128 -24.05 -4.79 -4.34
N GLU A 129 -24.05 -4.74 -2.99
CA GLU A 129 -24.93 -5.59 -2.17
C GLU A 129 -26.41 -5.23 -2.32
N LEU A 130 -26.76 -3.95 -2.39
CA LEU A 130 -28.14 -3.50 -2.56
C LEU A 130 -28.69 -3.86 -3.94
N ASN A 131 -27.92 -3.73 -5.00
CA ASN A 131 -28.31 -4.03 -6.37
C ASN A 131 -28.75 -5.49 -6.56
N ARG A 132 -28.20 -6.43 -5.79
CA ARG A 132 -28.62 -7.85 -5.81
C ARG A 132 -30.11 -8.06 -5.48
N THR A 133 -30.71 -7.11 -4.79
CA THR A 133 -32.08 -7.18 -4.31
C THR A 133 -33.01 -6.10 -4.89
N ASP A 134 -32.54 -5.26 -5.83
CA ASP A 134 -33.31 -4.13 -6.39
C ASP A 134 -34.53 -4.61 -7.20
N TRP A 135 -34.45 -5.79 -7.79
CA TRP A 135 -35.61 -6.37 -8.49
C TRP A 135 -36.83 -6.56 -7.58
N TYR A 136 -36.62 -6.75 -6.26
CA TYR A 136 -37.77 -6.81 -5.30
C TYR A 136 -38.45 -5.45 -5.20
N ILE A 137 -37.69 -4.35 -5.25
CA ILE A 137 -38.23 -2.98 -5.20
C ILE A 137 -39.03 -2.71 -6.47
N THR A 138 -38.45 -3.02 -7.64
CA THR A 138 -39.12 -2.86 -8.94
C THR A 138 -40.43 -3.66 -8.99
N ARG A 139 -40.40 -4.94 -8.58
CA ARG A 139 -41.59 -5.79 -8.52
C ARG A 139 -42.66 -5.24 -7.56
N LYS A 140 -42.24 -4.67 -6.42
CA LYS A 140 -43.18 -4.02 -5.48
C LYS A 140 -43.81 -2.81 -6.14
N ALA A 141 -43.08 -1.99 -6.86
CA ALA A 141 -43.57 -0.79 -7.53
C ALA A 141 -44.56 -1.16 -8.66
N GLU A 142 -44.23 -2.15 -9.50
CA GLU A 142 -45.03 -2.52 -10.68
C GLU A 142 -46.26 -3.35 -10.36
N LYS A 143 -46.15 -4.29 -9.40
CA LYS A 143 -47.16 -5.32 -9.16
C LYS A 143 -47.70 -5.31 -7.73
N ASN A 144 -47.30 -4.36 -6.90
CA ASN A 144 -47.63 -4.30 -5.47
C ASN A 144 -47.33 -5.59 -4.70
N THR A 145 -46.38 -6.41 -5.18
CA THR A 145 -45.97 -7.64 -4.49
C THR A 145 -45.10 -7.29 -3.28
N ALA A 146 -45.45 -7.78 -2.10
CA ALA A 146 -44.70 -7.49 -0.88
C ALA A 146 -43.23 -7.96 -0.98
N ILE A 147 -42.32 -7.13 -0.46
CA ILE A 147 -40.90 -7.51 -0.32
C ILE A 147 -40.83 -8.45 0.88
N PRO A 148 -40.12 -9.61 0.77
CA PRO A 148 -39.88 -10.47 1.92
C PRO A 148 -39.18 -9.71 3.05
N SER A 149 -39.56 -9.94 4.30
CA SER A 149 -38.98 -9.26 5.46
C SER A 149 -37.47 -9.46 5.59
N ALA A 150 -36.96 -10.65 5.26
CA ALA A 150 -35.53 -10.93 5.24
C ALA A 150 -34.74 -9.97 4.30
N ILE A 151 -35.31 -9.67 3.11
CA ILE A 151 -34.71 -8.73 2.15
C ILE A 151 -34.73 -7.30 2.71
N THR A 152 -35.82 -6.86 3.32
CA THR A 152 -35.90 -5.54 3.95
C THR A 152 -34.88 -5.42 5.07
N THR A 153 -34.82 -6.42 5.97
CA THR A 153 -33.84 -6.45 7.08
C THR A 153 -32.41 -6.42 6.57
N HIS A 154 -32.08 -7.22 5.56
CA HIS A 154 -30.75 -7.22 4.96
C HIS A 154 -30.37 -5.83 4.38
N ARG A 155 -31.27 -5.23 3.58
CA ARG A 155 -31.03 -3.90 2.98
C ARG A 155 -30.82 -2.81 4.03
N ASP A 156 -31.57 -2.85 5.13
CA ASP A 156 -31.43 -1.92 6.24
C ASP A 156 -30.11 -2.14 6.99
N ALA A 157 -29.70 -3.40 7.18
CA ALA A 157 -28.40 -3.75 7.77
C ALA A 157 -27.22 -3.26 6.91
N VAL A 158 -27.30 -3.41 5.57
CA VAL A 158 -26.28 -2.90 4.64
C VAL A 158 -26.15 -1.38 4.75
N ARG A 159 -27.28 -0.62 4.71
CA ARG A 159 -27.25 0.84 4.83
C ARG A 159 -26.71 1.31 6.18
N SER A 160 -27.15 0.66 7.27
CA SER A 160 -26.68 0.98 8.62
C SER A 160 -25.20 0.74 8.77
N LYS A 161 -24.71 -0.39 8.25
CA LYS A 161 -23.27 -0.71 8.28
C LYS A 161 -22.46 0.24 7.42
N GLN A 162 -22.93 0.57 6.21
CA GLN A 162 -22.30 1.58 5.34
C GLN A 162 -22.13 2.91 6.08
N ALA A 163 -23.20 3.43 6.70
CA ALA A 163 -23.13 4.69 7.44
C ALA A 163 -22.15 4.64 8.61
N ALA A 164 -22.09 3.53 9.34
CA ALA A 164 -21.14 3.32 10.41
C ALA A 164 -19.67 3.30 9.89
N MET A 165 -19.43 2.64 8.76
CA MET A 165 -18.11 2.59 8.12
C MET A 165 -17.67 3.97 7.64
N GLU A 166 -18.55 4.73 6.97
CA GLU A 166 -18.28 6.11 6.54
C GLU A 166 -17.94 7.02 7.74
N THR A 167 -18.69 6.87 8.83
CA THR A 167 -18.44 7.62 10.08
C THR A 167 -17.07 7.28 10.67
N ALA A 168 -16.72 5.99 10.74
CA ALA A 168 -15.42 5.55 11.26
C ALA A 168 -14.26 6.11 10.42
N ILE A 169 -14.36 6.05 9.09
CA ILE A 169 -13.35 6.61 8.17
C ILE A 169 -13.25 8.14 8.35
N THR A 170 -14.38 8.83 8.43
CA THR A 170 -14.41 10.29 8.60
C THR A 170 -13.74 10.73 9.90
N ASN A 171 -13.95 10.00 10.99
CA ASN A 171 -13.43 10.30 12.31
C ASN A 171 -11.97 9.88 12.51
N ALA A 172 -11.37 9.10 11.62
CA ALA A 172 -9.95 8.77 11.72
C ALA A 172 -9.11 10.07 11.70
N SER A 173 -8.20 10.22 12.67
CA SER A 173 -7.42 11.46 12.85
C SER A 173 -6.33 11.62 11.79
N ASP A 174 -5.79 10.52 11.30
CA ASP A 174 -4.61 10.46 10.44
C ASP A 174 -4.57 9.15 9.64
N THR A 175 -3.53 8.96 8.84
CA THR A 175 -3.34 7.75 8.02
C THR A 175 -3.09 6.49 8.86
N PRO A 176 -2.31 6.49 9.96
CA PRO A 176 -2.21 5.33 10.84
C PRO A 176 -3.55 4.91 11.46
N ALA A 177 -4.43 5.85 11.79
CA ALA A 177 -5.78 5.52 12.28
C ALA A 177 -6.64 4.88 11.19
N LEU A 178 -6.54 5.33 9.93
CA LEU A 178 -7.19 4.68 8.78
C LEU A 178 -6.65 3.26 8.57
N GLU A 179 -5.32 3.08 8.56
CA GLU A 179 -4.68 1.77 8.46
C GLU A 179 -5.20 0.80 9.53
N THR A 180 -5.31 1.29 10.77
CA THR A 180 -5.85 0.48 11.89
C THR A 180 -7.28 -0.01 11.62
N LEU A 181 -8.17 0.83 11.03
CA LEU A 181 -9.53 0.42 10.69
C LEU A 181 -9.58 -0.73 9.69
N TYR A 182 -8.58 -0.85 8.81
CA TYR A 182 -8.50 -1.84 7.75
C TYR A 182 -7.63 -3.05 8.09
N THR A 183 -6.82 -2.97 9.17
CA THR A 183 -5.93 -4.06 9.59
C THR A 183 -6.71 -5.23 10.15
N TYR A 184 -6.57 -6.40 9.53
CA TYR A 184 -7.17 -7.64 10.02
C TYR A 184 -6.37 -8.23 11.17
N THR A 185 -7.09 -8.61 12.23
CA THR A 185 -6.55 -9.34 13.37
C THR A 185 -7.14 -10.74 13.41
N ARG A 186 -6.28 -11.75 13.51
CA ARG A 186 -6.71 -13.14 13.65
C ARG A 186 -7.28 -13.36 15.05
N GLN A 187 -8.45 -14.00 15.12
CA GLN A 187 -9.14 -14.36 16.35
C GLN A 187 -8.79 -15.80 16.77
N ASP A 188 -9.07 -16.16 18.02
CA ASP A 188 -8.78 -17.50 18.57
C ASP A 188 -9.58 -18.60 17.87
N ASP A 189 -10.76 -18.30 17.32
CA ASP A 189 -11.60 -19.23 16.55
C ASP A 189 -11.11 -19.45 15.12
N GLY A 190 -9.99 -18.81 14.73
CA GLY A 190 -9.40 -18.89 13.40
C GLY A 190 -9.98 -17.91 12.37
N SER A 191 -11.03 -17.15 12.72
CA SER A 191 -11.56 -16.07 11.89
C SER A 191 -10.59 -14.87 11.87
N SER A 192 -10.82 -13.94 10.95
CA SER A 192 -10.10 -12.66 10.90
C SER A 192 -11.11 -11.53 10.89
N THR A 193 -10.92 -10.54 11.75
CA THR A 193 -11.77 -9.36 11.86
C THR A 193 -10.94 -8.09 11.77
N ARG A 194 -11.56 -7.00 11.34
CA ARG A 194 -10.97 -5.65 11.36
C ARG A 194 -11.91 -4.67 12.05
N PRO A 195 -11.41 -3.57 12.65
CA PRO A 195 -12.23 -2.59 13.37
C PRO A 195 -13.35 -1.99 12.51
N LEU A 196 -13.10 -1.74 11.21
CA LEU A 196 -14.12 -1.26 10.29
C LEU A 196 -15.27 -2.27 10.11
N GLY A 197 -14.98 -3.56 10.25
CA GLY A 197 -15.91 -4.67 9.98
C GLY A 197 -16.21 -4.85 8.51
N GLU A 198 -17.23 -5.69 8.22
CA GLU A 198 -17.66 -6.04 6.86
C GLU A 198 -19.12 -5.66 6.63
N LEU A 199 -19.48 -5.42 5.36
CA LEU A 199 -20.87 -5.29 4.95
C LEU A 199 -21.56 -6.65 5.10
N PRO A 200 -22.84 -6.67 5.55
CA PRO A 200 -23.63 -7.90 5.56
C PRO A 200 -23.81 -8.45 4.15
N THR A 201 -23.66 -9.76 3.99
CA THR A 201 -23.95 -10.47 2.75
C THR A 201 -25.31 -11.18 2.85
N LEU A 202 -26.03 -11.28 1.74
CA LEU A 202 -27.26 -12.06 1.67
C LEU A 202 -26.89 -13.54 1.50
N GLU A 203 -27.26 -14.38 2.46
CA GLU A 203 -27.11 -15.84 2.41
C GLU A 203 -28.15 -16.49 1.49
#